data_6a9e075096bb03cb822feccd306a9e45
#
_entry.id   6a9e075096bb03cb822feccd306a9e45
#
_cell.length_a   1.000
_cell.length_b   1.000
_cell.length_c   1.000
_cell.angle_alpha   90.00
_cell.angle_beta   90.00
_cell.angle_gamma   90.00
#
_symmetry.space_group_name_H-M   'P 1'
#
loop_
_entity.id
_entity.type
_entity.pdbx_description
1 polymer ?
#
loop_
_entity_poly.entity_id
_entity_poly.type
_entity_poly.pdbx_seq_one_letter_code
_entity_poly.pdbx_strand_id
1 'polypeptide(L)'
;MSELSDLYQEVILEHNKNPRNFREIEDADQTADGKNPLCGDALRVYVSMDGDKIADVSFKGSGCAISKASASMMTQAVKGNTRDEAETIFNEFHEMVTGGLDIETDENTLGKLKIFAGVLEFPARVKCASLSWHTLHAALAGDDAVTTE
;
A
#
# COMPACT_ATOMS: atom_id res chain seq x y z
N MET A 1 -24.99 -4.49 7.04
CA MET A 1 -23.57 -4.43 6.62
C MET A 1 -23.29 -5.49 5.59
N SER A 2 -22.50 -5.19 4.61
CA SER A 2 -22.14 -6.14 3.56
C SER A 2 -21.08 -7.13 4.05
N GLU A 3 -21.01 -8.29 3.41
CA GLU A 3 -19.95 -9.27 3.66
C GLU A 3 -18.56 -8.65 3.41
N LEU A 4 -18.46 -7.78 2.41
CA LEU A 4 -17.20 -7.09 2.09
C LEU A 4 -16.76 -6.18 3.24
N SER A 5 -17.69 -5.51 3.91
CA SER A 5 -17.40 -4.66 5.07
C SER A 5 -16.85 -5.48 6.24
N ASP A 6 -17.43 -6.63 6.50
CA ASP A 6 -16.97 -7.53 7.57
C ASP A 6 -15.59 -8.10 7.24
N LEU A 7 -15.38 -8.52 6.00
CA LEU A 7 -14.10 -9.03 5.55
C LEU A 7 -13.02 -7.95 5.63
N TYR A 8 -13.37 -6.72 5.22
CA TYR A 8 -12.48 -5.58 5.33
C TYR A 8 -11.99 -5.40 6.77
N GLN A 9 -12.91 -5.40 7.73
CA GLN A 9 -12.55 -5.23 9.13
C GLN A 9 -11.65 -6.35 9.63
N GLU A 10 -11.96 -7.60 9.32
CA GLU A 10 -11.15 -8.75 9.73
C GLU A 10 -9.74 -8.68 9.16
N VAL A 11 -9.61 -8.37 7.88
CA VAL A 11 -8.31 -8.31 7.21
C VAL A 11 -7.48 -7.15 7.75
N ILE A 12 -8.11 -5.98 7.96
CA ILE A 12 -7.42 -4.81 8.52
C ILE A 12 -6.89 -5.12 9.91
N LEU A 13 -7.70 -5.73 10.78
CA LEU A 13 -7.28 -6.10 12.13
C LEU A 13 -6.14 -7.11 12.12
N GLU A 14 -6.23 -8.13 11.26
CA GLU A 14 -5.19 -9.16 11.14
C GLU A 14 -3.85 -8.56 10.70
N HIS A 15 -3.87 -7.74 9.65
CA HIS A 15 -2.64 -7.12 9.14
C HIS A 15 -2.08 -6.06 10.09
N ASN A 16 -2.94 -5.40 10.87
CA ASN A 16 -2.48 -4.45 11.87
C ASN A 16 -1.80 -5.16 13.03
N LYS A 17 -2.34 -6.31 13.43
CA LYS A 17 -1.81 -7.11 14.53
C LYS A 17 -0.54 -7.87 14.13
N ASN A 18 -0.54 -8.42 12.92
CA ASN A 18 0.56 -9.24 12.40
C ASN A 18 0.98 -8.74 11.01
N PRO A 19 1.58 -7.54 10.91
CA PRO A 19 1.96 -7.00 9.61
C PRO A 19 3.03 -7.86 8.94
N ARG A 20 2.86 -8.07 7.63
CA ARG A 20 3.81 -8.83 6.83
C ARG A 20 4.94 -7.91 6.40
N ASN A 21 6.16 -8.45 6.36
CA ASN A 21 7.33 -7.69 5.93
C ASN A 21 7.55 -6.39 6.72
N PHE A 22 7.22 -6.41 8.00
CA PHE A 22 7.40 -5.27 8.90
C PHE A 22 8.81 -5.33 9.48
N ARG A 23 9.78 -4.85 8.70
CA ARG A 23 11.21 -4.92 9.05
C ARG A 23 12.00 -3.94 8.21
N GLU A 24 13.25 -3.70 8.59
CA GLU A 24 14.20 -2.94 7.80
C GLU A 24 14.96 -3.88 6.86
N ILE A 25 15.39 -3.34 5.71
CA ILE A 25 16.33 -4.03 4.83
C ILE A 25 17.61 -3.19 4.86
N GLU A 26 18.68 -3.72 5.48
CA GLU A 26 19.93 -2.96 5.68
C GLU A 26 20.56 -2.49 4.36
N ASP A 27 20.57 -3.35 3.36
CA ASP A 27 21.19 -3.04 2.07
C ASP A 27 20.15 -2.76 0.99
N ALA A 28 19.06 -2.12 1.35
CA ALA A 28 18.00 -1.79 0.38
C ALA A 28 18.56 -0.90 -0.72
N ASP A 29 18.19 -1.21 -1.96
CA ASP A 29 18.58 -0.40 -3.11
C ASP A 29 17.94 0.97 -3.07
N GLN A 30 16.71 1.05 -2.56
CA GLN A 30 15.98 2.30 -2.46
C GLN A 30 15.13 2.31 -1.20
N THR A 31 14.98 3.50 -0.63
CA THR A 31 14.10 3.74 0.51
C THR A 31 13.37 5.06 0.30
N ALA A 32 12.19 5.18 0.87
CA ALA A 32 11.46 6.44 0.87
C ALA A 32 10.65 6.57 2.15
N ASP A 33 10.49 7.81 2.60
CA ASP A 33 9.66 8.14 3.75
C ASP A 33 8.34 8.72 3.26
N GLY A 34 7.24 8.24 3.84
CA GLY A 34 5.91 8.75 3.54
C GLY A 34 5.24 9.28 4.78
N LYS A 35 4.52 10.39 4.64
CA LYS A 35 3.80 11.02 5.75
C LYS A 35 2.38 11.36 5.36
N ASN A 36 1.47 11.13 6.29
CA ASN A 36 0.09 11.59 6.20
C ASN A 36 -0.18 12.45 7.46
N PRO A 37 0.04 13.78 7.37
CA PRO A 37 -0.09 14.65 8.54
C PRO A 37 -1.50 14.67 9.13
N LEU A 38 -2.51 14.41 8.32
CA LEU A 38 -3.91 14.41 8.76
C LEU A 38 -4.16 13.38 9.87
N CYS A 39 -3.54 12.19 9.75
CA CYS A 39 -3.72 11.10 10.71
C CYS A 39 -2.46 10.80 11.52
N GLY A 40 -1.38 11.52 11.28
CA GLY A 40 -0.12 11.27 11.97
C GLY A 40 0.61 10.02 11.52
N ASP A 41 0.26 9.48 10.35
CA ASP A 41 0.93 8.30 9.81
C ASP A 41 2.33 8.66 9.28
N ALA A 42 3.31 7.83 9.58
CA ALA A 42 4.67 7.98 9.07
C ALA A 42 5.25 6.60 8.79
N LEU A 43 5.58 6.34 7.53
CA LEU A 43 6.08 5.04 7.07
C LEU A 43 7.40 5.22 6.33
N ARG A 44 8.24 4.20 6.41
CA ARG A 44 9.42 4.07 5.55
C ARG A 44 9.30 2.76 4.79
N VAL A 45 9.46 2.82 3.48
CA VAL A 45 9.42 1.65 2.61
C VAL A 45 10.84 1.37 2.12
N TYR A 46 11.23 0.10 2.16
CA TYR A 46 12.55 -0.39 1.72
C TYR A 46 12.33 -1.31 0.52
N VAL A 47 13.13 -1.14 -0.53
CA VAL A 47 13.02 -1.95 -1.74
C VAL A 47 14.39 -2.47 -2.14
N SER A 48 14.48 -3.77 -2.41
CA SER A 48 15.66 -4.40 -3.01
C SER A 48 15.29 -4.92 -4.40
N MET A 49 16.09 -4.57 -5.40
CA MET A 49 15.81 -4.91 -6.79
C MET A 49 16.76 -6.00 -7.30
N ASP A 50 16.23 -6.83 -8.20
CA ASP A 50 17.03 -7.77 -8.99
C ASP A 50 16.71 -7.47 -10.46
N GLY A 51 17.53 -6.63 -11.08
CA GLY A 51 17.21 -6.07 -12.37
C GLY A 51 16.00 -5.15 -12.26
N ASP A 52 14.95 -5.41 -13.02
CA ASP A 52 13.69 -4.66 -12.93
C ASP A 52 12.65 -5.33 -12.03
N LYS A 53 13.04 -6.42 -11.36
CA LYS A 53 12.17 -7.18 -10.48
C LYS A 53 12.35 -6.76 -9.03
N ILE A 54 11.25 -6.63 -8.30
CA ILE A 54 11.28 -6.32 -6.86
C ILE A 54 11.58 -7.62 -6.11
N ALA A 55 12.86 -7.81 -5.75
CA ALA A 55 13.31 -9.01 -5.07
C ALA A 55 12.80 -9.06 -3.64
N ASP A 56 12.75 -7.91 -2.96
CA ASP A 56 12.26 -7.82 -1.60
C ASP A 56 11.69 -6.42 -1.36
N VAL A 57 10.70 -6.34 -0.48
CA VAL A 57 10.09 -5.09 -0.08
C VAL A 57 9.60 -5.22 1.35
N SER A 58 9.83 -4.17 2.14
CA SER A 58 9.43 -4.15 3.54
C SER A 58 9.08 -2.73 3.95
N PHE A 59 8.56 -2.58 5.16
CA PHE A 59 8.26 -1.26 5.68
C PHE A 59 8.43 -1.23 7.20
N LYS A 60 8.59 -0.01 7.72
CA LYS A 60 8.57 0.28 9.15
C LYS A 60 7.83 1.59 9.34
N GLY A 61 7.41 1.84 10.54
CA GLY A 61 6.78 3.09 10.88
C GLY A 61 5.58 2.92 11.80
N SER A 62 4.83 3.99 11.95
CA SER A 62 3.66 4.03 12.81
C SER A 62 2.50 4.73 12.09
N GLY A 63 1.28 4.41 12.49
CA GLY A 63 0.11 5.01 11.89
C GLY A 63 -1.14 4.27 12.31
N CYS A 64 -2.25 4.66 11.69
CA CYS A 64 -3.53 4.02 11.97
C CYS A 64 -3.57 2.59 11.41
N ALA A 65 -4.57 1.83 11.84
CA ALA A 65 -4.74 0.45 11.41
C ALA A 65 -4.85 0.31 9.90
N ILE A 66 -5.51 1.25 9.23
CA ILE A 66 -5.71 1.22 7.78
C ILE A 66 -4.37 1.43 7.06
N SER A 67 -3.58 2.41 7.49
CA SER A 67 -2.27 2.70 6.91
C SER A 67 -1.34 1.49 7.03
N LYS A 68 -1.27 0.90 8.20
CA LYS A 68 -0.41 -0.25 8.48
C LYS A 68 -0.85 -1.49 7.71
N ALA A 69 -2.16 -1.75 7.69
CA ALA A 69 -2.70 -2.89 6.95
C ALA A 69 -2.48 -2.75 5.45
N SER A 70 -2.68 -1.56 4.90
CA SER A 70 -2.43 -1.30 3.49
C SER A 70 -0.97 -1.53 3.14
N ALA A 71 -0.04 -1.04 3.97
CA ALA A 71 1.40 -1.25 3.77
C ALA A 71 1.76 -2.73 3.79
N SER A 72 1.21 -3.48 4.75
CA SER A 72 1.42 -4.92 4.87
C SER A 72 0.96 -5.64 3.60
N MET A 73 -0.25 -5.35 3.14
CA MET A 73 -0.82 -5.98 1.95
C MET A 73 -0.09 -5.55 0.67
N MET A 74 0.35 -4.30 0.60
CA MET A 74 1.16 -3.80 -0.50
C MET A 74 2.43 -4.64 -0.67
N THR A 75 3.15 -4.90 0.43
CA THR A 75 4.40 -5.67 0.35
C THR A 75 4.14 -7.08 -0.19
N GLN A 76 3.04 -7.71 0.21
CA GLN A 76 2.68 -9.02 -0.30
C GLN A 76 2.31 -8.97 -1.79
N ALA A 77 1.64 -7.91 -2.21
CA ALA A 77 1.16 -7.78 -3.59
C ALA A 77 2.29 -7.54 -4.59
N VAL A 78 3.31 -6.75 -4.21
CA VAL A 78 4.33 -6.32 -5.18
C VAL A 78 5.62 -7.13 -5.10
N LYS A 79 5.89 -7.83 -4.01
CA LYS A 79 7.12 -8.63 -3.88
C LYS A 79 7.15 -9.72 -4.95
N GLY A 80 8.26 -9.80 -5.66
CA GLY A 80 8.43 -10.76 -6.74
C GLY A 80 7.92 -10.30 -8.10
N ASN A 81 7.25 -9.15 -8.17
CA ASN A 81 6.79 -8.58 -9.42
C ASN A 81 7.82 -7.63 -10.02
N THR A 82 7.69 -7.34 -11.31
CA THR A 82 8.53 -6.33 -11.95
C THR A 82 8.07 -4.94 -11.53
N ARG A 83 8.93 -3.96 -11.77
CA ARG A 83 8.59 -2.55 -11.54
C ARG A 83 7.31 -2.16 -12.29
N ASP A 84 7.17 -2.57 -13.55
CA ASP A 84 5.99 -2.26 -14.36
C ASP A 84 4.73 -2.91 -13.81
N GLU A 85 4.83 -4.16 -13.34
CA GLU A 85 3.69 -4.84 -12.71
C GLU A 85 3.27 -4.14 -11.43
N ALA A 86 4.24 -3.71 -10.61
CA ALA A 86 3.95 -2.97 -9.38
C ALA A 86 3.28 -1.63 -9.68
N GLU A 87 3.71 -0.93 -10.73
CA GLU A 87 3.08 0.33 -11.17
C GLU A 87 1.64 0.11 -11.61
N THR A 88 1.38 -1.00 -12.31
CA THR A 88 0.01 -1.35 -12.73
C THR A 88 -0.89 -1.54 -11.50
N ILE A 89 -0.41 -2.28 -10.51
CA ILE A 89 -1.16 -2.52 -9.28
C ILE A 89 -1.39 -1.19 -8.53
N PHE A 90 -0.36 -0.34 -8.46
CA PHE A 90 -0.46 0.98 -7.85
C PHE A 90 -1.55 1.83 -8.51
N ASN A 91 -1.54 1.89 -9.84
CA ASN A 91 -2.53 2.69 -10.58
C ASN A 91 -3.94 2.16 -10.37
N GLU A 92 -4.13 0.85 -10.41
CA GLU A 92 -5.43 0.23 -10.16
C GLU A 92 -5.92 0.48 -8.75
N PHE A 93 -5.02 0.35 -7.75
CA PHE A 93 -5.36 0.62 -6.36
C PHE A 93 -5.78 2.07 -6.18
N HIS A 94 -5.01 2.99 -6.73
CA HIS A 94 -5.31 4.42 -6.65
C HIS A 94 -6.67 4.74 -7.27
N GLU A 95 -6.94 4.20 -8.46
CA GLU A 95 -8.23 4.40 -9.12
C GLU A 95 -9.39 3.79 -8.34
N MET A 96 -9.18 2.62 -7.76
CA MET A 96 -10.20 1.98 -6.93
C MET A 96 -10.60 2.86 -5.74
N VAL A 97 -9.61 3.38 -4.99
CA VAL A 97 -9.89 4.15 -3.77
C VAL A 97 -10.32 5.57 -4.05
N THR A 98 -10.16 6.05 -5.27
CA THR A 98 -10.61 7.40 -5.69
C THR A 98 -11.84 7.38 -6.58
N GLY A 99 -12.39 6.20 -6.87
CA GLY A 99 -13.66 6.06 -7.58
C GLY A 99 -13.55 5.87 -9.08
N GLY A 100 -12.34 5.76 -9.64
CA GLY A 100 -12.13 5.59 -11.07
C GLY A 100 -12.22 4.16 -11.57
N LEU A 101 -12.26 3.19 -10.67
CA LEU A 101 -12.32 1.77 -11.01
C LEU A 101 -13.40 1.07 -10.20
N ASP A 102 -14.26 0.31 -10.89
CA ASP A 102 -15.31 -0.48 -10.28
C ASP A 102 -14.83 -1.94 -10.18
N ILE A 103 -14.63 -2.42 -8.97
CA ILE A 103 -14.10 -3.77 -8.73
C ILE A 103 -15.05 -4.88 -9.20
N GLU A 104 -16.33 -4.58 -9.42
CA GLU A 104 -17.32 -5.56 -9.85
C GLU A 104 -17.37 -5.71 -11.36
N THR A 105 -17.08 -4.64 -12.11
CA THR A 105 -17.24 -4.62 -13.57
C THR A 105 -15.94 -4.44 -14.33
N ASP A 106 -14.95 -3.79 -13.76
CA ASP A 106 -13.67 -3.52 -14.43
C ASP A 106 -12.65 -4.63 -14.15
N GLU A 107 -11.92 -5.01 -15.18
CA GLU A 107 -10.83 -5.97 -15.03
C GLU A 107 -9.71 -5.33 -14.21
N ASN A 108 -9.08 -6.12 -13.34
CA ASN A 108 -7.99 -5.63 -12.50
C ASN A 108 -7.16 -6.80 -11.97
N THR A 109 -5.99 -6.45 -11.43
CA THR A 109 -5.05 -7.41 -10.84
C THR A 109 -4.96 -7.26 -9.32
N LEU A 110 -5.94 -6.60 -8.69
CA LEU A 110 -5.89 -6.24 -7.28
C LEU A 110 -6.02 -7.41 -6.30
N GLY A 111 -6.76 -8.47 -6.69
CA GLY A 111 -6.93 -9.61 -5.79
C GLY A 111 -7.51 -9.21 -4.43
N LYS A 112 -6.81 -9.56 -3.35
CA LYS A 112 -7.26 -9.27 -1.98
C LYS A 112 -7.31 -7.78 -1.67
N LEU A 113 -6.60 -6.95 -2.43
CA LEU A 113 -6.61 -5.48 -2.22
C LEU A 113 -7.98 -4.87 -2.47
N LYS A 114 -8.88 -5.58 -3.14
CA LYS A 114 -10.25 -5.12 -3.41
C LYS A 114 -11.01 -4.77 -2.12
N ILE A 115 -10.61 -5.31 -0.98
CA ILE A 115 -11.27 -4.98 0.29
C ILE A 115 -11.18 -3.50 0.62
N PHE A 116 -10.18 -2.79 0.09
CA PHE A 116 -10.03 -1.35 0.33
C PHE A 116 -10.99 -0.49 -0.49
N ALA A 117 -11.81 -1.08 -1.36
CA ALA A 117 -12.82 -0.32 -2.11
C ALA A 117 -13.76 0.46 -1.18
N GLY A 118 -14.01 -0.05 0.03
CA GLY A 118 -14.87 0.60 0.99
C GLY A 118 -14.36 1.95 1.51
N VAL A 119 -13.08 2.26 1.37
CA VAL A 119 -12.53 3.53 1.86
C VAL A 119 -12.98 4.71 1.01
N LEU A 120 -13.49 4.46 -0.20
CA LEU A 120 -13.96 5.51 -1.09
C LEU A 120 -14.98 6.44 -0.42
N GLU A 121 -15.79 5.90 0.47
CA GLU A 121 -16.80 6.67 1.20
C GLU A 121 -16.22 7.57 2.29
N PHE A 122 -14.93 7.40 2.62
CA PHE A 122 -14.29 8.10 3.72
C PHE A 122 -12.98 8.76 3.24
N PRO A 123 -13.04 10.01 2.75
CA PRO A 123 -11.87 10.68 2.16
C PRO A 123 -10.60 10.67 3.02
N ALA A 124 -10.74 10.80 4.33
CA ALA A 124 -9.57 10.74 5.22
C ALA A 124 -8.89 9.38 5.18
N ARG A 125 -9.68 8.30 5.06
CA ARG A 125 -9.18 6.93 4.99
C ARG A 125 -8.52 6.62 3.66
N VAL A 126 -8.94 7.31 2.58
CA VAL A 126 -8.29 7.18 1.27
C VAL A 126 -6.81 7.54 1.40
N LYS A 127 -6.50 8.62 2.10
CA LYS A 127 -5.11 9.04 2.33
C LYS A 127 -4.34 8.02 3.15
N CYS A 128 -4.97 7.45 4.19
CA CYS A 128 -4.35 6.41 5.01
C CYS A 128 -4.05 5.16 4.19
N ALA A 129 -5.00 4.71 3.38
CA ALA A 129 -4.85 3.51 2.56
C ALA A 129 -3.82 3.71 1.45
N SER A 130 -3.66 4.93 0.94
CA SER A 130 -2.80 5.24 -0.20
C SER A 130 -1.36 5.56 0.18
N LEU A 131 -1.09 5.88 1.45
CA LEU A 131 0.23 6.37 1.86
C LEU A 131 1.36 5.42 1.49
N SER A 132 1.24 4.13 1.82
CA SER A 132 2.28 3.15 1.53
C SER A 132 2.52 2.99 0.04
N TRP A 133 1.46 3.09 -0.76
CA TRP A 133 1.54 2.97 -2.21
C TRP A 133 2.28 4.15 -2.82
N HIS A 134 1.98 5.37 -2.38
CA HIS A 134 2.71 6.56 -2.83
C HIS A 134 4.18 6.51 -2.38
N THR A 135 4.43 5.97 -1.19
CA THR A 135 5.79 5.83 -0.67
C THR A 135 6.59 4.81 -1.49
N LEU A 136 5.96 3.68 -1.85
CA LEU A 136 6.57 2.69 -2.74
C LEU A 136 6.88 3.32 -4.09
N HIS A 137 5.93 4.04 -4.66
CA HIS A 137 6.10 4.71 -5.96
C HIS A 137 7.28 5.69 -5.91
N ALA A 138 7.39 6.47 -4.84
CA ALA A 138 8.52 7.38 -4.64
C ALA A 138 9.84 6.63 -4.58
N ALA A 139 9.91 5.53 -3.84
CA ALA A 139 11.11 4.72 -3.73
C ALA A 139 11.52 4.16 -5.10
N LEU A 140 10.57 3.66 -5.88
CA LEU A 140 10.85 3.12 -7.21
C LEU A 140 11.29 4.21 -8.20
N ALA A 141 10.84 5.45 -8.01
CA ALA A 141 11.23 6.60 -8.82
C ALA A 141 12.55 7.22 -8.38
N GLY A 142 13.11 6.78 -7.25
CA GLY A 142 14.35 7.34 -6.71
C GLY A 142 14.14 8.57 -5.84
N ASP A 143 12.91 8.86 -5.44
CA ASP A 143 12.59 9.96 -4.53
C ASP A 143 12.72 9.49 -3.08
N ASP A 144 13.18 10.37 -2.20
CA ASP A 144 13.43 10.02 -0.80
C ASP A 144 12.21 10.18 0.11
N ALA A 145 11.22 10.95 -0.31
CA ALA A 145 10.09 11.27 0.55
C ALA A 145 8.85 11.65 -0.25
N VAL A 146 7.69 11.44 0.35
CA VAL A 146 6.39 11.81 -0.21
C VAL A 146 5.43 12.14 0.94
N THR A 147 4.43 12.98 0.66
CA THR A 147 3.37 13.31 1.61
C THR A 147 2.02 13.23 0.92
N THR A 148 0.99 12.87 1.68
CA THR A 148 -0.40 12.85 1.20
C THR A 148 -1.13 14.17 1.48
N GLU A 149 -0.42 15.18 1.88
CA GLU A 149 -0.96 16.52 2.10
C GLU A 149 -1.66 17.06 0.86
#